data_57eea78e9cd4af1c3617b11ad9470e6a
#
_entry.id   57eea78e9cd4af1c3617b11ad9470e6a
#
_cell.length_a   1.000
_cell.length_b   1.000
_cell.length_c   1.000
_cell.angle_alpha   90.00
_cell.angle_beta   90.00
_cell.angle_gamma   90.00
#
_symmetry.space_group_name_H-M   'P 1'
#
loop_
_entity.id
_entity.type
_entity.pdbx_description
1 polymer ?
#
loop_
_entity_poly.entity_id
_entity_poly.type
_entity_poly.pdbx_seq_one_letter_code
_entity_poly.pdbx_strand_id
1 'polypeptide(L)'
;MTEDEKLIAIYESLLACYGELHWWPAKTPFEVIVGAVLTQNTAWGNVEKALANFNGDLSPEMIAKTETTELAEMIRPAGFFNQKAIYVKAVTEWFSRYGYDVSAVRKEPLRKIRTELLATKGVGHETADSILLYAFGFPTFVVDAYTVRLCSRYPIAAGKGYEAIKAYFEEHLPPSAEIYNDFHALIVANAKRHCRKKPICTGCPLELRCEKVGIGSTDLS
;
A
#
# COMPACT_ATOMS: atom_id res chain seq x y z
N MET A 1 6.42 26.33 -10.70
CA MET A 1 6.87 24.99 -10.26
C MET A 1 6.40 23.98 -11.30
N THR A 2 7.29 23.14 -11.78
CA THR A 2 6.96 21.96 -12.59
C THR A 2 6.23 20.92 -11.74
N GLU A 3 5.65 19.89 -12.35
CA GLU A 3 4.99 18.82 -11.57
C GLU A 3 6.02 18.02 -10.74
N ASP A 4 7.23 17.81 -11.28
CA ASP A 4 8.35 17.20 -10.54
C ASP A 4 8.69 18.01 -9.28
N GLU A 5 8.87 19.32 -9.42
CA GLU A 5 9.14 20.21 -8.28
C GLU A 5 8.03 20.18 -7.24
N LYS A 6 6.75 20.05 -7.67
CA LYS A 6 5.61 19.94 -6.75
C LYS A 6 5.67 18.64 -5.96
N LEU A 7 5.88 17.49 -6.61
CA LEU A 7 5.96 16.20 -5.92
C LEU A 7 7.16 16.13 -4.97
N ILE A 8 8.33 16.62 -5.41
CA ILE A 8 9.51 16.70 -4.55
C ILE A 8 9.23 17.57 -3.33
N ALA A 9 8.61 18.75 -3.52
CA ALA A 9 8.28 19.64 -2.41
C ALA A 9 7.25 19.04 -1.41
N ILE A 10 6.30 18.22 -1.90
CA ILE A 10 5.41 17.45 -1.02
C ILE A 10 6.23 16.44 -0.22
N TYR A 11 7.05 15.62 -0.90
CA TYR A 11 7.87 14.59 -0.28
C TYR A 11 8.78 15.18 0.81
N GLU A 12 9.56 16.21 0.47
CA GLU A 12 10.47 16.87 1.42
C GLU A 12 9.74 17.48 2.62
N SER A 13 8.59 18.13 2.39
CA SER A 13 7.79 18.71 3.49
C SER A 13 7.27 17.64 4.44
N LEU A 14 6.84 16.50 3.92
CA LEU A 14 6.37 15.36 4.71
C LEU A 14 7.53 14.67 5.44
N LEU A 15 8.65 14.46 4.75
CA LEU A 15 9.85 13.84 5.32
C LEU A 15 10.43 14.70 6.46
N ALA A 16 10.51 16.01 6.27
CA ALA A 16 10.96 16.93 7.31
C ALA A 16 10.06 16.92 8.57
N CYS A 17 8.76 16.65 8.40
CA CYS A 17 7.80 16.62 9.51
C CYS A 17 7.77 15.26 10.22
N TYR A 18 7.85 14.16 9.49
CA TYR A 18 7.61 12.81 10.02
C TYR A 18 8.86 11.93 10.13
N GLY A 19 9.95 12.31 9.46
CA GLY A 19 11.15 11.48 9.33
C GLY A 19 10.93 10.21 8.52
N GLU A 20 11.91 9.33 8.53
CA GLU A 20 11.82 8.00 7.92
C GLU A 20 10.88 7.09 8.73
N LEU A 21 9.94 6.45 8.06
CA LEU A 21 8.88 5.70 8.73
C LEU A 21 9.10 4.17 8.72
N HIS A 22 10.11 3.67 8.01
CA HIS A 22 10.43 2.23 7.88
C HIS A 22 9.19 1.38 7.58
N TRP A 23 8.46 1.79 6.59
CA TRP A 23 7.25 1.12 6.13
C TRP A 23 7.65 -0.03 5.18
N TRP A 24 7.11 -1.17 5.26
CA TRP A 24 5.97 -1.85 5.84
C TRP A 24 6.42 -2.64 7.08
N PRO A 25 5.66 -2.66 8.21
CA PRO A 25 6.07 -3.34 9.41
C PRO A 25 5.81 -4.86 9.33
N ALA A 26 6.64 -5.58 8.59
CA ALA A 26 6.58 -7.02 8.42
C ALA A 26 7.96 -7.65 8.63
N LYS A 27 7.98 -8.89 9.15
CA LYS A 27 9.22 -9.63 9.41
C LYS A 27 9.78 -10.33 8.18
N THR A 28 8.91 -10.69 7.25
CA THR A 28 9.27 -11.43 6.04
C THR A 28 8.52 -10.88 4.82
N PRO A 29 9.05 -11.05 3.60
CA PRO A 29 8.33 -10.71 2.38
C PRO A 29 6.97 -11.42 2.25
N PHE A 30 6.86 -12.65 2.75
CA PHE A 30 5.59 -13.37 2.71
C PHE A 30 4.55 -12.78 3.68
N GLU A 31 5.00 -12.28 4.83
CA GLU A 31 4.12 -11.53 5.74
C GLU A 31 3.59 -10.25 5.09
N VAL A 32 4.40 -9.57 4.26
CA VAL A 32 3.93 -8.44 3.43
C VAL A 32 2.84 -8.90 2.45
N ILE A 33 3.05 -10.01 1.73
CA ILE A 33 2.08 -10.54 0.77
C ILE A 33 0.73 -10.83 1.45
N VAL A 34 0.77 -11.53 2.57
CA VAL A 34 -0.45 -11.84 3.35
C VAL A 34 -1.07 -10.55 3.89
N GLY A 35 -0.27 -9.66 4.48
CA GLY A 35 -0.71 -8.38 5.02
C GLY A 35 -1.40 -7.50 3.97
N ALA A 36 -0.90 -7.46 2.74
CA ALA A 36 -1.50 -6.71 1.63
C ALA A 36 -2.92 -7.23 1.28
N VAL A 37 -3.13 -8.53 1.33
CA VAL A 37 -4.47 -9.12 1.17
C VAL A 37 -5.35 -8.82 2.37
N LEU A 38 -4.81 -8.96 3.59
CA LEU A 38 -5.59 -8.75 4.82
C LEU A 38 -5.98 -7.30 5.04
N THR A 39 -5.24 -6.33 4.51
CA THR A 39 -5.52 -4.89 4.66
C THR A 39 -6.73 -4.42 3.85
N GLN A 40 -7.20 -5.20 2.89
CA GLN A 40 -8.36 -4.85 2.07
C GLN A 40 -9.58 -4.53 2.94
N ASN A 41 -10.10 -3.30 2.85
CA ASN A 41 -11.27 -2.83 3.58
C ASN A 41 -11.22 -3.05 5.10
N THR A 42 -10.03 -3.00 5.71
CA THR A 42 -9.90 -3.10 7.17
C THR A 42 -8.81 -2.19 7.72
N ALA A 43 -8.87 -1.91 9.02
CA ALA A 43 -7.84 -1.13 9.70
C ALA A 43 -6.62 -2.00 10.02
N TRP A 44 -5.42 -1.40 9.95
CA TRP A 44 -4.16 -2.10 10.20
C TRP A 44 -4.12 -2.86 11.54
N GLY A 45 -4.63 -2.28 12.64
CA GLY A 45 -4.69 -2.97 13.93
C GLY A 45 -5.49 -4.29 13.94
N ASN A 46 -6.40 -4.48 12.97
CA ASN A 46 -7.08 -5.77 12.79
C ASN A 46 -6.21 -6.75 12.01
N VAL A 47 -5.39 -6.27 11.08
CA VAL A 47 -4.39 -7.08 10.37
C VAL A 47 -3.35 -7.59 11.36
N GLU A 48 -2.82 -6.73 12.23
CA GLU A 48 -1.88 -7.12 13.29
C GLU A 48 -2.44 -8.22 14.19
N LYS A 49 -3.71 -8.10 14.61
CA LYS A 49 -4.38 -9.15 15.40
C LYS A 49 -4.50 -10.47 14.64
N ALA A 50 -4.78 -10.42 13.33
CA ALA A 50 -4.85 -11.60 12.50
C ALA A 50 -3.47 -12.25 12.30
N LEU A 51 -2.43 -11.44 12.05
CA LEU A 51 -1.06 -11.91 11.91
C LEU A 51 -0.52 -12.52 13.22
N ALA A 52 -0.91 -11.96 14.38
CA ALA A 52 -0.52 -12.50 15.69
C ALA A 52 -1.01 -13.93 15.93
N ASN A 53 -2.14 -14.34 15.33
CA ASN A 53 -2.68 -15.70 15.48
C ASN A 53 -1.81 -16.79 14.84
N PHE A 54 -0.86 -16.40 13.97
CA PHE A 54 0.12 -17.34 13.41
C PHE A 54 1.29 -17.64 14.36
N ASN A 55 1.39 -16.97 15.52
CA ASN A 55 2.41 -17.19 16.54
C ASN A 55 3.85 -17.15 16.01
N GLY A 56 4.10 -16.39 14.92
CA GLY A 56 5.40 -16.28 14.27
C GLY A 56 5.72 -17.36 13.23
N ASP A 57 4.81 -18.30 13.00
CA ASP A 57 4.96 -19.39 12.02
C ASP A 57 4.21 -19.12 10.70
N LEU A 58 4.19 -17.87 10.26
CA LEU A 58 3.58 -17.51 8.97
C LEU A 58 4.57 -17.79 7.83
N SER A 59 4.37 -18.93 7.16
CA SER A 59 5.16 -19.33 5.99
C SER A 59 4.27 -19.72 4.81
N PRO A 60 4.78 -19.64 3.57
CA PRO A 60 4.04 -20.10 2.39
C PRO A 60 3.64 -21.59 2.49
N GLU A 61 4.52 -22.42 3.01
CA GLU A 61 4.30 -23.86 3.16
C GLU A 61 3.22 -24.17 4.20
N MET A 62 3.20 -23.41 5.30
CA MET A 62 2.15 -23.48 6.32
C MET A 62 0.79 -23.12 5.70
N ILE A 63 0.70 -21.96 5.02
CA ILE A 63 -0.53 -21.54 4.36
C ILE A 63 -0.97 -22.56 3.31
N ALA A 64 -0.06 -23.10 2.51
CA ALA A 64 -0.38 -24.09 1.49
C ALA A 64 -1.05 -25.35 2.07
N LYS A 65 -0.60 -25.81 3.24
CA LYS A 65 -1.10 -27.02 3.93
C LYS A 65 -2.36 -26.80 4.77
N THR A 66 -2.57 -25.58 5.29
CA THR A 66 -3.71 -25.26 6.15
C THR A 66 -5.02 -25.31 5.36
N GLU A 67 -6.05 -25.94 5.89
CA GLU A 67 -7.39 -25.92 5.28
C GLU A 67 -7.96 -24.51 5.22
N THR A 68 -8.71 -24.18 4.15
CA THR A 68 -9.24 -22.82 3.94
C THR A 68 -10.15 -22.37 5.10
N THR A 69 -10.91 -23.27 5.69
CA THR A 69 -11.78 -22.99 6.84
C THR A 69 -10.98 -22.68 8.10
N GLU A 70 -9.90 -23.41 8.35
CA GLU A 70 -8.99 -23.16 9.47
C GLU A 70 -8.27 -21.82 9.29
N LEU A 71 -7.73 -21.54 8.09
CA LEU A 71 -7.12 -20.27 7.77
C LEU A 71 -8.11 -19.11 7.98
N ALA A 72 -9.37 -19.27 7.58
CA ALA A 72 -10.40 -18.27 7.78
C ALA A 72 -10.59 -17.93 9.28
N GLU A 73 -10.58 -18.94 10.16
CA GLU A 73 -10.66 -18.71 11.60
C GLU A 73 -9.43 -17.97 12.14
N MET A 74 -8.23 -18.33 11.70
CA MET A 74 -7.00 -17.64 12.11
C MET A 74 -7.01 -16.15 11.73
N ILE A 75 -7.49 -15.81 10.55
CA ILE A 75 -7.53 -14.42 10.06
C ILE A 75 -8.86 -13.69 10.36
N ARG A 76 -9.75 -14.26 11.18
CA ARG A 76 -11.05 -13.68 11.53
C ARG A 76 -11.00 -12.20 11.95
N PRO A 77 -9.99 -11.71 12.71
CA PRO A 77 -9.89 -10.31 13.09
C PRO A 77 -9.82 -9.34 11.91
N ALA A 78 -9.29 -9.77 10.75
CA ALA A 78 -9.17 -8.93 9.55
C ALA A 78 -10.51 -8.63 8.86
N GLY A 79 -11.63 -9.27 9.24
CA GLY A 79 -12.93 -9.14 8.59
C GLY A 79 -12.96 -9.77 7.19
N PHE A 80 -14.15 -10.04 6.65
CA PHE A 80 -14.31 -10.75 5.38
C PHE A 80 -13.46 -12.03 5.26
N PHE A 81 -13.22 -12.68 6.39
CA PHE A 81 -12.19 -13.69 6.60
C PHE A 81 -12.36 -14.92 5.70
N ASN A 82 -13.60 -15.38 5.43
CA ASN A 82 -13.85 -16.48 4.50
C ASN A 82 -13.33 -16.15 3.08
N GLN A 83 -13.61 -14.93 2.61
CA GLN A 83 -13.18 -14.46 1.31
C GLN A 83 -11.67 -14.22 1.27
N LYS A 84 -11.12 -13.62 2.32
CA LYS A 84 -9.68 -13.34 2.42
C LYS A 84 -8.85 -14.62 2.55
N ALA A 85 -9.35 -15.67 3.21
CA ALA A 85 -8.68 -16.97 3.24
C ALA A 85 -8.50 -17.55 1.82
N ILE A 86 -9.53 -17.45 0.98
CA ILE A 86 -9.44 -17.85 -0.42
C ILE A 86 -8.39 -17.01 -1.17
N TYR A 87 -8.33 -15.71 -0.93
CA TYR A 87 -7.38 -14.80 -1.58
C TYR A 87 -5.93 -15.06 -1.13
N VAL A 88 -5.71 -15.29 0.17
CA VAL A 88 -4.40 -15.66 0.71
C VAL A 88 -3.93 -16.98 0.11
N LYS A 89 -4.80 -18.00 0.00
CA LYS A 89 -4.49 -19.26 -0.69
C LYS A 89 -4.10 -19.02 -2.14
N ALA A 90 -4.87 -18.22 -2.87
CA ALA A 90 -4.62 -17.95 -4.28
C ALA A 90 -3.27 -17.24 -4.51
N VAL A 91 -2.92 -16.23 -3.70
CA VAL A 91 -1.63 -15.55 -3.83
C VAL A 91 -0.47 -16.43 -3.38
N THR A 92 -0.67 -17.34 -2.42
CA THR A 92 0.32 -18.33 -2.01
C THR A 92 0.58 -19.35 -3.13
N GLU A 93 -0.48 -19.82 -3.80
CA GLU A 93 -0.38 -20.68 -4.98
C GLU A 93 0.36 -19.99 -6.13
N TRP A 94 0.07 -18.71 -6.38
CA TRP A 94 0.84 -17.93 -7.35
C TRP A 94 2.32 -17.90 -6.97
N PHE A 95 2.67 -17.63 -5.71
CA PHE A 95 4.05 -17.55 -5.25
C PHE A 95 4.78 -18.91 -5.30
N SER A 96 4.06 -20.03 -5.19
CA SER A 96 4.64 -21.38 -5.33
C SER A 96 5.25 -21.63 -6.70
N ARG A 97 4.75 -20.97 -7.76
CA ARG A 97 5.29 -21.06 -9.13
C ARG A 97 6.74 -20.56 -9.21
N TYR A 98 7.14 -19.76 -8.24
CA TYR A 98 8.49 -19.22 -8.05
C TYR A 98 9.26 -19.94 -6.96
N GLY A 99 8.77 -21.11 -6.49
CA GLY A 99 9.40 -21.86 -5.40
C GLY A 99 9.44 -21.11 -4.07
N TYR A 100 8.53 -20.16 -3.87
CA TYR A 100 8.50 -19.24 -2.72
C TYR A 100 9.79 -18.40 -2.57
N ASP A 101 10.53 -18.23 -3.66
CA ASP A 101 11.79 -17.48 -3.69
C ASP A 101 11.59 -16.07 -4.24
N VAL A 102 11.82 -15.08 -3.38
CA VAL A 102 11.82 -13.65 -3.73
C VAL A 102 12.79 -13.34 -4.86
N SER A 103 13.97 -14.01 -4.85
CA SER A 103 15.00 -13.80 -5.87
C SER A 103 14.55 -14.31 -7.24
N ALA A 104 13.76 -15.39 -7.27
CA ALA A 104 13.19 -15.91 -8.52
C ALA A 104 12.17 -14.91 -9.09
N VAL A 105 11.30 -14.32 -8.25
CA VAL A 105 10.35 -13.28 -8.67
C VAL A 105 11.08 -12.04 -9.19
N ARG A 106 12.12 -11.60 -8.51
CA ARG A 106 12.90 -10.39 -8.88
C ARG A 106 13.65 -10.50 -10.21
N LYS A 107 13.94 -11.72 -10.69
CA LYS A 107 14.55 -11.95 -12.01
C LYS A 107 13.60 -11.70 -13.17
N GLU A 108 12.30 -11.67 -12.90
CA GLU A 108 11.29 -11.48 -13.92
C GLU A 108 10.99 -9.99 -14.14
N PRO A 109 10.57 -9.60 -15.35
CA PRO A 109 10.14 -8.23 -15.60
C PRO A 109 8.94 -7.82 -14.72
N LEU A 110 8.99 -6.63 -14.11
CA LEU A 110 7.91 -6.07 -13.29
C LEU A 110 6.54 -6.23 -13.95
N ARG A 111 6.43 -5.88 -15.24
CA ARG A 111 5.17 -5.96 -15.99
C ARG A 111 4.59 -7.37 -16.01
N LYS A 112 5.43 -8.40 -16.13
CA LYS A 112 5.00 -9.81 -16.10
C LYS A 112 4.41 -10.16 -14.74
N ILE A 113 5.15 -9.87 -13.66
CA ILE A 113 4.73 -10.18 -12.30
C ILE A 113 3.45 -9.42 -11.95
N ARG A 114 3.34 -8.13 -12.32
CA ARG A 114 2.13 -7.34 -12.10
C ARG A 114 0.92 -7.96 -12.82
N THR A 115 1.08 -8.39 -14.06
CA THR A 115 0.01 -9.04 -14.84
C THR A 115 -0.45 -10.33 -14.17
N GLU A 116 0.47 -11.15 -13.70
CA GLU A 116 0.15 -12.41 -13.01
C GLU A 116 -0.55 -12.18 -11.67
N LEU A 117 -0.09 -11.19 -10.88
CA LEU A 117 -0.73 -10.79 -9.63
C LEU A 117 -2.16 -10.31 -9.87
N LEU A 118 -2.38 -9.45 -10.86
CA LEU A 118 -3.72 -8.96 -11.22
C LEU A 118 -4.65 -10.07 -11.73
N ALA A 119 -4.12 -11.14 -12.31
CA ALA A 119 -4.87 -12.33 -12.68
C ALA A 119 -5.17 -13.26 -11.51
N THR A 120 -4.51 -13.04 -10.35
CA THR A 120 -4.71 -13.84 -9.14
C THR A 120 -5.99 -13.42 -8.43
N LYS A 121 -6.82 -14.41 -8.05
CA LYS A 121 -8.11 -14.16 -7.42
C LYS A 121 -7.98 -13.30 -6.16
N GLY A 122 -8.69 -12.18 -6.14
CA GLY A 122 -8.74 -11.27 -5.00
C GLY A 122 -7.59 -10.26 -4.94
N VAL A 123 -6.72 -10.22 -5.95
CA VAL A 123 -5.65 -9.24 -6.05
C VAL A 123 -6.06 -8.13 -7.00
N GLY A 124 -6.36 -6.95 -6.46
CA GLY A 124 -6.59 -5.72 -7.23
C GLY A 124 -5.30 -4.90 -7.41
N HIS A 125 -5.40 -3.76 -8.09
CA HIS A 125 -4.25 -2.90 -8.41
C HIS A 125 -3.44 -2.50 -7.16
N GLU A 126 -4.11 -1.99 -6.11
CA GLU A 126 -3.46 -1.60 -4.86
C GLU A 126 -2.73 -2.77 -4.18
N THR A 127 -3.38 -3.94 -4.12
CA THR A 127 -2.77 -5.14 -3.53
C THR A 127 -1.58 -5.64 -4.35
N ALA A 128 -1.69 -5.66 -5.69
CA ALA A 128 -0.61 -6.07 -6.59
C ALA A 128 0.61 -5.16 -6.45
N ASP A 129 0.40 -3.84 -6.52
CA ASP A 129 1.47 -2.86 -6.45
C ASP A 129 2.09 -2.80 -5.02
N SER A 130 1.29 -3.03 -3.96
CA SER A 130 1.82 -3.19 -2.59
C SER A 130 2.72 -4.41 -2.46
N ILE A 131 2.33 -5.55 -3.01
CA ILE A 131 3.17 -6.76 -3.02
C ILE A 131 4.45 -6.52 -3.81
N LEU A 132 4.35 -5.91 -4.98
CA LEU A 132 5.52 -5.59 -5.83
C LEU A 132 6.52 -4.68 -5.12
N LEU A 133 6.03 -3.60 -4.53
CA LEU A 133 6.88 -2.61 -3.86
C LEU A 133 7.47 -3.16 -2.56
N TYR A 134 6.61 -3.61 -1.66
CA TYR A 134 7.02 -3.90 -0.27
C TYR A 134 7.58 -5.31 -0.06
N ALA A 135 7.09 -6.33 -0.80
CA ALA A 135 7.64 -7.69 -0.68
C ALA A 135 8.81 -7.92 -1.63
N PHE A 136 8.76 -7.37 -2.84
CA PHE A 136 9.74 -7.66 -3.87
C PHE A 136 10.68 -6.50 -4.20
N GLY A 137 10.43 -5.29 -3.74
CA GLY A 137 11.29 -4.12 -3.96
C GLY A 137 11.31 -3.66 -5.43
N PHE A 138 10.24 -3.89 -6.17
CA PHE A 138 10.10 -3.30 -7.50
C PHE A 138 9.73 -1.83 -7.40
N PRO A 139 10.28 -0.96 -8.27
CA PRO A 139 9.93 0.45 -8.30
C PRO A 139 8.56 0.64 -8.96
N THR A 140 7.50 0.47 -8.20
CA THR A 140 6.11 0.70 -8.57
C THR A 140 5.42 1.51 -7.50
N PHE A 141 4.67 2.56 -7.88
CA PHE A 141 4.01 3.42 -6.91
C PHE A 141 2.65 2.85 -6.50
N VAL A 142 2.37 2.87 -5.20
CA VAL A 142 1.10 2.39 -4.64
C VAL A 142 0.13 3.55 -4.51
N VAL A 143 -1.09 3.38 -5.00
CA VAL A 143 -2.17 4.37 -4.91
C VAL A 143 -3.29 3.82 -4.02
N ASP A 144 -3.40 4.33 -2.82
CA ASP A 144 -4.48 4.03 -1.89
C ASP A 144 -5.49 5.18 -1.78
N ALA A 145 -6.49 5.02 -0.93
CA ALA A 145 -7.49 6.05 -0.69
C ALA A 145 -6.89 7.36 -0.11
N TYR A 146 -5.74 7.30 0.54
CA TYR A 146 -5.06 8.47 1.08
C TYR A 146 -4.33 9.22 -0.04
N THR A 147 -3.66 8.51 -0.94
CA THR A 147 -3.03 9.08 -2.13
C THR A 147 -4.06 9.77 -3.03
N VAL A 148 -5.18 9.09 -3.32
CA VAL A 148 -6.30 9.68 -4.09
C VAL A 148 -6.79 10.98 -3.44
N ARG A 149 -6.92 10.99 -2.12
CA ARG A 149 -7.37 12.18 -1.37
C ARG A 149 -6.35 13.31 -1.41
N LEU A 150 -5.06 13.01 -1.28
CA LEU A 150 -4.01 14.01 -1.45
C LEU A 150 -4.12 14.66 -2.83
N CYS A 151 -4.16 13.85 -3.89
CA CYS A 151 -4.28 14.33 -5.28
C CYS A 151 -5.57 15.15 -5.53
N SER A 152 -6.65 14.83 -4.83
CA SER A 152 -7.91 15.57 -4.97
C SER A 152 -7.90 16.94 -4.27
N ARG A 153 -7.02 17.17 -3.31
CA ARG A 153 -6.99 18.39 -2.47
C ARG A 153 -5.80 19.29 -2.71
N TYR A 154 -4.70 18.73 -3.18
CA TYR A 154 -3.47 19.43 -3.49
C TYR A 154 -3.42 19.75 -5.00
N PRO A 155 -2.85 20.92 -5.41
CA PRO A 155 -2.87 21.36 -6.81
C PRO A 155 -1.85 20.62 -7.69
N ILE A 156 -2.08 19.32 -7.91
CA ILE A 156 -1.31 18.46 -8.82
C ILE A 156 -2.21 17.84 -9.88
N ALA A 157 -1.66 17.64 -11.07
CA ALA A 157 -2.40 17.21 -12.25
C ALA A 157 -2.41 15.67 -12.42
N ALA A 158 -2.58 14.91 -11.34
CA ALA A 158 -2.46 13.45 -11.34
C ALA A 158 -3.55 12.68 -12.12
N GLY A 159 -4.55 13.38 -12.69
CA GLY A 159 -5.66 12.73 -13.37
C GLY A 159 -6.64 12.03 -12.42
N LYS A 160 -7.44 11.10 -12.95
CA LYS A 160 -8.44 10.35 -12.18
C LYS A 160 -8.25 8.84 -12.35
N GLY A 161 -8.49 8.11 -11.27
CA GLY A 161 -8.37 6.65 -11.25
C GLY A 161 -6.98 6.15 -10.91
N TYR A 162 -6.90 4.87 -10.57
CA TYR A 162 -5.69 4.25 -10.04
C TYR A 162 -4.49 4.41 -10.98
N GLU A 163 -4.62 3.97 -12.23
CA GLU A 163 -3.52 3.93 -13.20
C GLU A 163 -3.04 5.34 -13.59
N ALA A 164 -3.94 6.32 -13.69
CA ALA A 164 -3.55 7.69 -14.02
C ALA A 164 -2.73 8.34 -12.89
N ILE A 165 -3.17 8.15 -11.64
CA ILE A 165 -2.45 8.66 -10.46
C ILE A 165 -1.11 7.94 -10.32
N LYS A 166 -1.08 6.61 -10.48
CA LYS A 166 0.15 5.81 -10.44
C LYS A 166 1.16 6.31 -11.49
N ALA A 167 0.72 6.41 -12.74
CA ALA A 167 1.55 6.89 -13.84
C ALA A 167 2.12 8.30 -13.57
N TYR A 168 1.29 9.20 -13.01
CA TYR A 168 1.73 10.54 -12.66
C TYR A 168 2.89 10.52 -11.64
N PHE A 169 2.80 9.73 -10.57
CA PHE A 169 3.89 9.62 -9.60
C PHE A 169 5.15 8.97 -10.21
N GLU A 170 4.98 7.94 -11.03
CA GLU A 170 6.11 7.23 -11.68
C GLU A 170 6.77 8.04 -12.78
N GLU A 171 6.07 8.97 -13.44
CA GLU A 171 6.60 9.87 -14.46
C GLU A 171 7.40 11.03 -13.84
N HIS A 172 6.96 11.54 -12.68
CA HIS A 172 7.51 12.75 -12.06
C HIS A 172 8.44 12.50 -10.87
N LEU A 173 8.73 11.23 -10.54
CA LEU A 173 9.66 10.84 -9.49
C LEU A 173 10.75 9.91 -10.05
N PRO A 174 11.96 9.91 -9.49
CA PRO A 174 12.97 8.91 -9.84
C PRO A 174 12.43 7.49 -9.61
N PRO A 175 12.69 6.53 -10.52
CA PRO A 175 12.20 5.14 -10.39
C PRO A 175 12.98 4.40 -9.31
N SER A 176 12.63 4.64 -8.05
CA SER A 176 13.25 4.06 -6.85
C SER A 176 12.19 3.44 -5.96
N ALA A 177 12.37 2.15 -5.62
CA ALA A 177 11.52 1.47 -4.67
C ALA A 177 11.59 2.10 -3.27
N GLU A 178 12.75 2.61 -2.88
CA GLU A 178 12.97 3.30 -1.62
C GLU A 178 12.15 4.60 -1.55
N ILE A 179 12.28 5.47 -2.57
CA ILE A 179 11.51 6.73 -2.64
C ILE A 179 10.02 6.47 -2.66
N TYR A 180 9.56 5.47 -3.43
CA TYR A 180 8.14 5.16 -3.53
C TYR A 180 7.58 4.60 -2.22
N ASN A 181 8.34 3.76 -1.52
CA ASN A 181 8.01 3.25 -0.20
C ASN A 181 7.86 4.39 0.80
N ASP A 182 8.89 5.22 0.94
CA ASP A 182 8.88 6.32 1.91
C ASP A 182 7.79 7.34 1.60
N PHE A 183 7.64 7.73 0.34
CA PHE A 183 6.63 8.72 -0.03
C PHE A 183 5.21 8.21 0.24
N HIS A 184 4.90 6.97 -0.12
CA HIS A 184 3.60 6.38 0.21
C HIS A 184 3.36 6.35 1.73
N ALA A 185 4.35 5.90 2.51
CA ALA A 185 4.27 5.89 3.97
C ALA A 185 4.00 7.28 4.56
N LEU A 186 4.69 8.30 4.05
CA LEU A 186 4.52 9.70 4.45
C LEU A 186 3.13 10.24 4.11
N ILE A 187 2.59 9.90 2.92
CA ILE A 187 1.22 10.24 2.54
C ILE A 187 0.22 9.61 3.52
N VAL A 188 0.38 8.33 3.85
CA VAL A 188 -0.47 7.63 4.82
C VAL A 188 -0.39 8.28 6.20
N ALA A 189 0.82 8.60 6.68
CA ALA A 189 1.03 9.25 7.97
C ALA A 189 0.34 10.63 8.05
N ASN A 190 0.54 11.45 7.02
CA ASN A 190 -0.10 12.76 6.92
C ASN A 190 -1.62 12.64 6.84
N ALA A 191 -2.14 11.69 6.09
CA ALA A 191 -3.56 11.48 5.95
C ALA A 191 -4.23 11.03 7.25
N LYS A 192 -3.54 10.21 8.06
CA LYS A 192 -4.04 9.79 9.38
C LYS A 192 -4.04 10.92 10.41
N ARG A 193 -3.10 11.84 10.33
CA ARG A 193 -2.97 12.96 11.27
C ARG A 193 -3.78 14.18 10.85
N HIS A 194 -3.69 14.59 9.59
CA HIS A 194 -4.20 15.85 9.07
C HIS A 194 -5.24 15.66 7.95
N CYS A 195 -4.87 15.05 6.82
CA CYS A 195 -5.71 14.98 5.63
C CYS A 195 -6.77 13.86 5.73
N ARG A 196 -7.58 13.88 6.80
CA ARG A 196 -8.69 12.95 7.07
C ARG A 196 -9.88 13.23 6.16
N LYS A 197 -10.96 12.42 6.25
CA LYS A 197 -12.25 12.74 5.63
C LYS A 197 -12.74 14.12 6.08
N LYS A 198 -12.76 14.39 7.40
CA LYS A 198 -12.82 15.72 8.00
C LYS A 198 -11.39 16.15 8.31
N PRO A 199 -10.79 17.08 7.55
CA PRO A 199 -9.39 17.40 7.68
C PRO A 199 -9.09 18.29 8.89
N ILE A 200 -7.86 18.16 9.41
CA ILE A 200 -7.28 19.07 10.40
C ILE A 200 -6.12 19.75 9.69
N CYS A 201 -6.39 20.91 9.06
CA CYS A 201 -5.40 21.60 8.23
C CYS A 201 -4.37 22.39 9.05
N THR A 202 -4.77 22.88 10.21
CA THR A 202 -3.87 23.63 11.12
C THR A 202 -2.67 22.75 11.51
N GLY A 203 -1.47 23.25 11.22
CA GLY A 203 -0.21 22.53 11.49
C GLY A 203 0.09 21.37 10.53
N CYS A 204 -0.70 21.19 9.46
CA CYS A 204 -0.37 20.24 8.39
C CYS A 204 0.89 20.72 7.65
N PRO A 205 1.90 19.86 7.43
CA PRO A 205 3.15 20.25 6.75
C PRO A 205 2.91 20.75 5.31
N LEU A 206 1.76 20.44 4.71
CA LEU A 206 1.36 20.89 3.38
C LEU A 206 0.43 22.11 3.39
N GLU A 207 0.06 22.65 4.55
CA GLU A 207 -0.99 23.66 4.69
C GLU A 207 -0.79 24.89 3.80
N LEU A 208 0.44 25.41 3.75
CA LEU A 208 0.75 26.65 3.02
C LEU A 208 0.64 26.53 1.50
N ARG A 209 0.72 25.32 0.97
CA ARG A 209 0.71 25.05 -0.49
C ARG A 209 -0.53 24.27 -0.94
N CYS A 210 -1.38 23.84 0.00
CA CYS A 210 -2.56 23.04 -0.29
C CYS A 210 -3.74 23.96 -0.61
N GLU A 211 -4.34 23.79 -1.78
CA GLU A 211 -5.54 24.54 -2.19
C GLU A 211 -6.81 24.11 -1.45
N LYS A 212 -6.75 23.02 -0.67
CA LYS A 212 -7.89 22.53 0.12
C LYS A 212 -9.15 22.29 -0.71
N VAL A 213 -8.99 21.83 -1.96
CA VAL A 213 -10.09 21.62 -2.90
C VAL A 213 -11.13 20.68 -2.30
N GLY A 214 -12.42 21.06 -2.42
CA GLY A 214 -13.54 20.25 -1.93
C GLY A 214 -13.69 20.20 -0.41
N ILE A 215 -12.99 21.07 0.33
CA ILE A 215 -13.15 21.22 1.78
C ILE A 215 -14.00 22.45 2.04
N GLY A 216 -15.17 22.25 2.66
CA GLY A 216 -16.04 23.35 3.07
C GLY A 216 -15.47 24.13 4.26
N SER A 217 -15.82 25.41 4.42
CA SER A 217 -15.40 26.23 5.55
C SER A 217 -15.81 25.66 6.92
N THR A 218 -16.84 24.84 6.96
CA THR A 218 -17.34 24.12 8.15
C THR A 218 -16.53 22.87 8.49
N ASP A 219 -15.70 22.40 7.57
CA ASP A 219 -14.86 21.20 7.74
C ASP A 219 -13.44 21.52 8.23
N LEU A 220 -13.09 22.80 8.30
CA LEU A 220 -11.81 23.31 8.77
C LEU A 220 -11.89 23.58 10.28
N SER A 221 -11.65 22.60 11.10
CA SER A 221 -11.55 22.71 12.56
C SER A 221 -10.16 22.40 13.06
#